data_3382121e71ed4d27b4aa495d092ba818
#
_entry.id   3382121e71ed4d27b4aa495d092ba818
#
_cell.length_a   1.000
_cell.length_b   1.000
_cell.length_c   1.000
_cell.angle_alpha   90.00
_cell.angle_beta   90.00
_cell.angle_gamma   90.00
#
_symmetry.space_group_name_H-M   'P 1'
#
loop_
_entity.id
_entity.type
_entity.pdbx_description
1 polymer ?
#
loop_
_entity_poly.entity_id
_entity_poly.type
_entity_poly.pdbx_seq_one_letter_code
_entity_poly.pdbx_strand_id
1 'polypeptide(L)'
;MSLFRDFFITLSNITYLNEMAKKIGPTMGANRVVAGNTIEQLIDTIERLNAKHIDVTVDNLGEFVNTKAAATQAKNEILEIMEAINKYQVSAHMSVKVSSLGGEFDTELAYQNLRDILLKANTYDNMHINIDMEKYNSLSQDRK
;
A
#
# COMPACT_ATOMS: atom_id res chain seq x y z
N MET A 1 -24.86 -20.55 -6.88
CA MET A 1 -23.83 -19.49 -7.06
C MET A 1 -22.43 -19.87 -6.53
N SER A 2 -22.15 -21.11 -6.18
CA SER A 2 -20.84 -21.56 -5.66
C SER A 2 -19.85 -21.98 -6.77
N LEU A 3 -20.31 -22.56 -7.87
CA LEU A 3 -19.45 -23.11 -8.93
C LEU A 3 -18.47 -22.11 -9.55
N PHE A 4 -18.89 -20.87 -9.79
CA PHE A 4 -17.99 -19.83 -10.33
C PHE A 4 -16.94 -19.39 -9.32
N ARG A 5 -17.31 -19.27 -8.04
CA ARG A 5 -16.37 -18.93 -6.97
C ARG A 5 -15.31 -20.03 -6.82
N ASP A 6 -15.73 -21.28 -6.77
CA ASP A 6 -14.82 -22.42 -6.58
C ASP A 6 -13.92 -22.62 -7.81
N PHE A 7 -14.43 -22.36 -9.01
CA PHE A 7 -13.65 -22.33 -10.25
C PHE A 7 -12.55 -21.25 -10.20
N PHE A 8 -12.89 -20.01 -9.83
CA PHE A 8 -11.89 -18.92 -9.73
C PHE A 8 -10.87 -19.15 -8.62
N ILE A 9 -11.27 -19.71 -7.47
CA ILE A 9 -10.35 -20.08 -6.39
C ILE A 9 -9.39 -21.17 -6.84
N THR A 10 -9.88 -22.17 -7.57
CA THR A 10 -9.01 -23.23 -8.12
C THR A 10 -8.05 -22.68 -9.16
N LEU A 11 -8.52 -21.77 -10.04
CA LEU A 11 -7.69 -21.11 -11.05
C LEU A 11 -6.57 -20.26 -10.41
N SER A 12 -6.88 -19.54 -9.32
CA SER A 12 -5.92 -18.70 -8.61
C SER A 12 -4.82 -19.49 -7.88
N ASN A 13 -5.05 -20.78 -7.61
CA ASN A 13 -4.07 -21.65 -6.96
C ASN A 13 -3.10 -22.32 -7.95
N ILE A 14 -3.27 -22.12 -9.27
CA ILE A 14 -2.36 -22.68 -10.28
C ILE A 14 -1.17 -21.74 -10.44
N THR A 15 -0.01 -22.13 -9.92
CA THR A 15 1.24 -21.36 -9.93
C THR A 15 1.63 -20.85 -11.32
N TYR A 16 1.41 -21.66 -12.38
CA TYR A 16 1.71 -21.30 -13.76
C TYR A 16 0.82 -20.15 -14.28
N LEU A 17 -0.47 -20.13 -13.91
CA LEU A 17 -1.38 -19.05 -14.28
C LEU A 17 -1.06 -17.77 -13.54
N ASN A 18 -0.60 -17.86 -12.27
CA ASN A 18 -0.16 -16.71 -11.51
C ASN A 18 1.10 -16.08 -12.11
N GLU A 19 2.05 -16.89 -12.56
CA GLU A 19 3.25 -16.37 -13.24
C GLU A 19 2.92 -15.73 -14.61
N MET A 20 2.00 -16.33 -15.37
CA MET A 20 1.47 -15.72 -16.58
C MET A 20 0.72 -14.43 -16.29
N ALA A 21 -0.13 -14.40 -15.27
CA ALA A 21 -0.88 -13.21 -14.87
C ALA A 21 0.05 -12.07 -14.43
N LYS A 22 1.14 -12.37 -13.74
CA LYS A 22 2.18 -11.38 -13.39
C LYS A 22 2.89 -10.80 -14.62
N LYS A 23 3.11 -11.61 -15.67
CA LYS A 23 3.76 -11.15 -16.91
C LYS A 23 2.82 -10.40 -17.85
N ILE A 24 1.56 -10.80 -17.93
CA ILE A 24 0.58 -10.30 -18.90
C ILE A 24 -0.37 -9.27 -18.26
N GLY A 25 -0.59 -9.34 -16.94
CA GLY A 25 -1.47 -8.43 -16.20
C GLY A 25 -1.16 -6.94 -16.44
N PRO A 26 0.10 -6.50 -16.40
CA PRO A 26 0.46 -5.12 -16.71
C PRO A 26 0.04 -4.68 -18.12
N THR A 27 0.17 -5.56 -19.11
CA THR A 27 -0.21 -5.27 -20.50
C THR A 27 -1.72 -5.33 -20.77
N MET A 28 -2.48 -6.08 -19.97
CA MET A 28 -3.94 -6.25 -20.15
C MET A 28 -4.81 -5.22 -19.40
N GLY A 29 -4.24 -4.18 -18.84
CA GLY A 29 -5.02 -3.07 -18.25
C GLY A 29 -4.77 -2.81 -16.76
N ALA A 30 -3.90 -3.57 -16.10
CA ALA A 30 -3.48 -3.27 -14.72
C ALA A 30 -2.84 -1.86 -14.64
N ASN A 31 -2.12 -1.43 -15.69
CA ASN A 31 -1.57 -0.08 -15.82
C ASN A 31 -2.65 1.04 -15.85
N ARG A 32 -3.95 0.69 -15.96
CA ARG A 32 -5.05 1.66 -15.84
C ARG A 32 -5.58 1.78 -14.41
N VAL A 33 -5.25 0.81 -13.56
CA VAL A 33 -5.73 0.69 -12.18
C VAL A 33 -4.64 1.06 -11.18
N VAL A 34 -3.36 0.80 -11.51
CA VAL A 34 -2.21 1.15 -10.66
C VAL A 34 -1.67 2.51 -11.10
N ALA A 35 -1.50 3.42 -10.15
CA ALA A 35 -1.04 4.79 -10.40
C ALA A 35 0.38 4.84 -10.95
N GLY A 36 1.22 3.85 -10.64
CA GLY A 36 2.58 3.70 -11.16
C GLY A 36 3.33 2.56 -10.46
N ASN A 37 4.36 2.05 -11.12
CA ASN A 37 5.30 1.07 -10.56
C ASN A 37 6.61 1.74 -10.12
N THR A 38 6.79 3.03 -10.40
CA THR A 38 7.91 3.86 -9.94
C THR A 38 7.39 5.17 -9.35
N ILE A 39 8.21 5.81 -8.53
CA ILE A 39 7.88 7.09 -7.92
C ILE A 39 7.60 8.17 -8.98
N GLU A 40 8.36 8.19 -10.08
CA GLU A 40 8.16 9.15 -11.17
C GLU A 40 6.79 9.00 -11.81
N GLN A 41 6.37 7.75 -12.11
CA GLN A 41 5.04 7.48 -12.68
C GLN A 41 3.91 7.83 -11.71
N LEU A 42 4.12 7.61 -10.41
CA LEU A 42 3.19 8.00 -9.37
C LEU A 42 3.03 9.52 -9.36
N ILE A 43 4.12 10.27 -9.32
CA ILE A 43 4.09 11.75 -9.31
C ILE A 43 3.40 12.29 -10.56
N ASP A 44 3.76 11.82 -11.77
CA ASP A 44 3.09 12.20 -13.02
C ASP A 44 1.58 11.96 -12.97
N THR A 45 1.16 10.85 -12.32
CA THR A 45 -0.25 10.52 -12.17
C THR A 45 -0.94 11.48 -11.22
N ILE A 46 -0.32 11.78 -10.07
CA ILE A 46 -0.84 12.74 -9.10
C ILE A 46 -0.96 14.13 -9.73
N GLU A 47 0.06 14.61 -10.43
CA GLU A 47 0.03 15.91 -11.12
C GLU A 47 -1.13 16.02 -12.10
N ARG A 48 -1.37 14.97 -12.91
CA ARG A 48 -2.51 14.95 -13.86
C ARG A 48 -3.87 14.98 -13.17
N LEU A 49 -3.99 14.41 -11.97
CA LEU A 49 -5.21 14.44 -11.18
C LEU A 49 -5.38 15.80 -10.49
N ASN A 50 -4.32 16.34 -9.92
CA ASN A 50 -4.32 17.66 -9.28
C ASN A 50 -4.64 18.76 -10.29
N ALA A 51 -4.16 18.65 -11.54
CA ALA A 51 -4.55 19.59 -12.62
C ALA A 51 -6.05 19.59 -12.93
N LYS A 52 -6.78 18.56 -12.51
CA LYS A 52 -8.24 18.44 -12.60
C LYS A 52 -8.95 18.76 -11.29
N HIS A 53 -8.23 19.28 -10.29
CA HIS A 53 -8.75 19.55 -8.93
C HIS A 53 -9.24 18.29 -8.21
N ILE A 54 -8.57 17.15 -8.45
CA ILE A 54 -8.86 15.88 -7.77
C ILE A 54 -7.78 15.65 -6.71
N ASP A 55 -8.22 15.54 -5.46
CA ASP A 55 -7.35 15.16 -4.35
C ASP A 55 -7.04 13.65 -4.42
N VAL A 56 -5.83 13.27 -4.00
CA VAL A 56 -5.32 11.91 -4.17
C VAL A 56 -4.95 11.33 -2.81
N THR A 57 -5.35 10.08 -2.59
CA THR A 57 -4.80 9.25 -1.51
C THR A 57 -3.99 8.12 -2.13
N VAL A 58 -2.74 7.98 -1.71
CA VAL A 58 -1.80 6.96 -2.19
C VAL A 58 -1.78 5.81 -1.19
N ASP A 59 -2.01 4.60 -1.68
CA ASP A 59 -1.85 3.35 -0.92
C ASP A 59 -0.66 2.57 -1.49
N ASN A 60 0.28 2.17 -0.63
CA ASN A 60 1.37 1.27 -1.01
C ASN A 60 0.85 -0.17 -1.02
N LEU A 61 0.76 -0.78 -2.21
CA LEU A 61 0.25 -2.14 -2.40
C LEU A 61 1.28 -3.18 -1.90
N GLY A 62 1.41 -3.31 -0.58
CA GLY A 62 2.21 -4.32 0.10
C GLY A 62 1.32 -5.17 0.99
N GLU A 63 0.81 -6.30 0.48
CA GLU A 63 0.02 -7.26 1.28
C GLU A 63 0.87 -8.46 1.68
N PHE A 64 0.46 -9.16 2.77
CA PHE A 64 1.11 -10.38 3.27
C PHE A 64 2.54 -10.22 3.79
N VAL A 65 2.77 -9.14 4.52
CA VAL A 65 4.03 -8.95 5.24
C VAL A 65 4.09 -9.89 6.45
N ASN A 66 5.02 -10.85 6.41
CA ASN A 66 5.17 -11.89 7.43
C ASN A 66 6.59 -11.96 8.02
N THR A 67 7.46 -11.00 7.69
CA THR A 67 8.82 -10.90 8.21
C THR A 67 9.16 -9.48 8.61
N LYS A 68 10.04 -9.31 9.60
CA LYS A 68 10.55 -8.00 10.04
C LYS A 68 11.21 -7.22 8.92
N ALA A 69 11.95 -7.91 8.05
CA ALA A 69 12.61 -7.29 6.91
C ALA A 69 11.59 -6.70 5.92
N ALA A 70 10.53 -7.45 5.59
CA ALA A 70 9.47 -6.98 4.70
C ALA A 70 8.68 -5.81 5.31
N ALA A 71 8.39 -5.84 6.63
CA ALA A 71 7.73 -4.73 7.33
C ALA A 71 8.58 -3.46 7.34
N THR A 72 9.88 -3.59 7.55
CA THR A 72 10.82 -2.47 7.49
C THR A 72 10.94 -1.91 6.06
N GLN A 73 10.96 -2.80 5.06
CA GLN A 73 10.96 -2.39 3.66
C GLN A 73 9.69 -1.60 3.30
N ALA A 74 8.52 -2.11 3.66
CA ALA A 74 7.24 -1.42 3.43
C ALA A 74 7.22 -0.02 4.07
N LYS A 75 7.72 0.11 5.31
CA LYS A 75 7.89 1.42 5.95
C LYS A 75 8.80 2.34 5.12
N ASN A 76 9.95 1.85 4.65
CA ASN A 76 10.90 2.67 3.91
C ASN A 76 10.31 3.14 2.56
N GLU A 77 9.59 2.27 1.86
CA GLU A 77 8.87 2.62 0.63
C GLU A 77 7.84 3.73 0.87
N ILE A 78 7.07 3.65 1.97
CA ILE A 78 6.12 4.70 2.35
C ILE A 78 6.86 6.03 2.60
N LEU A 79 7.98 6.01 3.32
CA LEU A 79 8.77 7.20 3.58
C LEU A 79 9.34 7.82 2.29
N GLU A 80 9.79 7.01 1.34
CA GLU A 80 10.26 7.46 0.02
C GLU A 80 9.14 8.13 -0.79
N ILE A 81 7.95 7.54 -0.80
CA ILE A 81 6.77 8.12 -1.45
C ILE A 81 6.41 9.47 -0.82
N MET A 82 6.38 9.56 0.51
CA MET A 82 6.09 10.80 1.24
C MET A 82 7.12 11.89 0.92
N GLU A 83 8.39 11.53 0.85
CA GLU A 83 9.46 12.45 0.47
C GLU A 83 9.29 12.96 -0.96
N ALA A 84 8.91 12.11 -1.90
CA ALA A 84 8.62 12.50 -3.27
C ALA A 84 7.41 13.44 -3.34
N ILE A 85 6.29 13.13 -2.69
CA ILE A 85 5.10 13.99 -2.62
C ILE A 85 5.50 15.39 -2.11
N ASN A 86 6.26 15.46 -1.04
CA ASN A 86 6.73 16.74 -0.49
C ASN A 86 7.70 17.46 -1.42
N LYS A 87 8.67 16.74 -2.02
CA LYS A 87 9.67 17.31 -2.94
C LYS A 87 9.04 17.93 -4.17
N TYR A 88 8.06 17.26 -4.75
CA TYR A 88 7.37 17.71 -5.97
C TYR A 88 6.17 18.62 -5.68
N GLN A 89 5.86 18.86 -4.40
CA GLN A 89 4.78 19.75 -3.95
C GLN A 89 3.42 19.40 -4.56
N VAL A 90 3.16 18.10 -4.75
CA VAL A 90 1.87 17.61 -5.26
C VAL A 90 0.87 17.42 -4.11
N SER A 91 -0.44 17.58 -4.39
CA SER A 91 -1.49 17.38 -3.40
C SER A 91 -1.86 15.91 -3.33
N ALA A 92 -1.31 15.23 -2.34
CA ALA A 92 -1.63 13.83 -2.06
C ALA A 92 -1.42 13.50 -0.57
N HIS A 93 -2.18 12.51 -0.09
CA HIS A 93 -2.12 11.95 1.26
C HIS A 93 -1.75 10.48 1.19
N MET A 94 -1.22 9.93 2.29
CA MET A 94 -0.91 8.50 2.36
C MET A 94 -2.01 7.72 3.08
N SER A 95 -2.30 6.52 2.58
CA SER A 95 -3.04 5.48 3.31
C SER A 95 -2.08 4.38 3.73
N VAL A 96 -2.18 3.92 4.97
CA VAL A 96 -1.26 2.96 5.57
C VAL A 96 -2.05 1.85 6.26
N LYS A 97 -1.68 0.60 5.99
CA LYS A 97 -2.22 -0.58 6.66
C LYS A 97 -1.28 -1.04 7.76
N VAL A 98 -1.79 -1.26 8.95
CA VAL A 98 -0.98 -1.71 10.09
C VAL A 98 -0.40 -3.11 9.85
N SER A 99 -1.12 -3.98 9.11
CA SER A 99 -0.63 -5.30 8.72
C SER A 99 0.64 -5.23 7.87
N SER A 100 0.74 -4.27 6.95
CA SER A 100 1.93 -4.08 6.12
C SER A 100 3.17 -3.63 6.92
N LEU A 101 2.96 -3.07 8.10
CA LEU A 101 4.02 -2.62 9.02
C LEU A 101 4.43 -3.68 10.05
N GLY A 102 3.83 -4.89 9.99
CA GLY A 102 4.13 -6.00 10.89
C GLY A 102 3.03 -6.29 11.94
N GLY A 103 1.87 -5.62 11.87
CA GLY A 103 0.81 -5.69 12.88
C GLY A 103 0.23 -7.08 13.13
N GLU A 104 0.37 -8.03 12.19
CA GLU A 104 -0.13 -9.38 12.35
C GLU A 104 0.81 -10.31 13.14
N PHE A 105 2.11 -9.97 13.28
CA PHE A 105 3.09 -10.87 13.92
C PHE A 105 4.00 -10.19 14.96
N ASP A 106 4.15 -8.86 14.92
CA ASP A 106 4.99 -8.10 15.85
C ASP A 106 4.42 -6.68 16.05
N THR A 107 3.53 -6.55 17.02
CA THR A 107 2.82 -5.29 17.33
C THR A 107 3.79 -4.16 17.70
N GLU A 108 4.88 -4.47 18.42
CA GLU A 108 5.88 -3.47 18.80
C GLU A 108 6.60 -2.92 17.56
N LEU A 109 7.00 -3.81 16.64
CA LEU A 109 7.60 -3.40 15.36
C LEU A 109 6.62 -2.53 14.54
N ALA A 110 5.35 -2.93 14.45
CA ALA A 110 4.34 -2.17 13.74
C ALA A 110 4.14 -0.78 14.35
N TYR A 111 4.11 -0.69 15.68
CA TYR A 111 4.05 0.59 16.39
C TYR A 111 5.24 1.48 16.07
N GLN A 112 6.46 0.94 16.12
CA GLN A 112 7.68 1.71 15.81
C GLN A 112 7.69 2.16 14.34
N ASN A 113 7.32 1.29 13.41
CA ASN A 113 7.23 1.63 11.99
C ASN A 113 6.19 2.73 11.73
N LEU A 114 5.00 2.61 12.32
CA LEU A 114 3.95 3.63 12.20
C LEU A 114 4.37 4.96 12.84
N ARG A 115 5.01 4.90 14.01
CA ARG A 115 5.52 6.09 14.69
C ARG A 115 6.53 6.84 13.82
N ASP A 116 7.47 6.13 13.17
CA ASP A 116 8.45 6.73 12.26
C ASP A 116 7.76 7.45 11.09
N ILE A 117 6.73 6.82 10.49
CA ILE A 117 5.93 7.42 9.41
C ILE A 117 5.23 8.70 9.91
N LEU A 118 4.56 8.64 11.06
CA LEU A 118 3.84 9.79 11.61
C LEU A 118 4.78 10.94 11.99
N LEU A 119 5.95 10.66 12.57
CA LEU A 119 6.96 11.66 12.88
C LEU A 119 7.48 12.33 11.61
N LYS A 120 7.69 11.55 10.52
CA LYS A 120 8.10 12.11 9.24
C LYS A 120 6.99 12.96 8.62
N ALA A 121 5.74 12.48 8.64
CA ALA A 121 4.58 13.25 8.16
C ALA A 121 4.46 14.61 8.85
N ASN A 122 4.69 14.65 10.17
CA ASN A 122 4.64 15.89 10.94
C ASN A 122 5.74 16.93 10.58
N THR A 123 6.73 16.54 9.78
CA THR A 123 7.73 17.48 9.23
C THR A 123 7.27 18.15 7.94
N TYR A 124 6.14 17.76 7.39
CA TYR A 124 5.57 18.28 6.15
C TYR A 124 4.27 19.05 6.43
N ASP A 125 4.09 20.21 5.80
CA ASP A 125 2.98 21.14 6.12
C ASP A 125 1.59 20.58 5.78
N ASN A 126 1.46 19.72 4.77
CA ASN A 126 0.16 19.25 4.25
C ASN A 126 0.07 17.73 4.06
N MET A 127 0.84 16.94 4.82
CA MET A 127 0.80 15.48 4.72
C MET A 127 -0.15 14.87 5.74
N HIS A 128 -1.25 14.28 5.28
CA HIS A 128 -2.14 13.50 6.12
C HIS A 128 -1.89 12.00 5.94
N ILE A 129 -1.98 11.25 7.04
CA ILE A 129 -1.88 9.80 7.05
C ILE A 129 -3.23 9.22 7.44
N ASN A 130 -3.84 8.47 6.53
CA ASN A 130 -5.00 7.65 6.80
C ASN A 130 -4.53 6.28 7.29
N ILE A 131 -5.04 5.80 8.40
CA ILE A 131 -4.79 4.45 8.89
C ILE A 131 -6.01 3.61 8.53
N ASP A 132 -5.82 2.65 7.62
CA ASP A 132 -6.90 1.80 7.15
C ASP A 132 -7.34 0.79 8.19
N MET A 133 -8.66 0.66 8.33
CA MET A 133 -9.26 -0.37 9.18
C MET A 133 -9.10 -1.75 8.54
N GLU A 134 -8.48 -2.66 9.28
CA GLU A 134 -8.28 -4.04 8.87
C GLU A 134 -9.20 -5.01 9.61
N LYS A 135 -9.19 -6.30 9.23
CA LYS A 135 -10.11 -7.30 9.80
C LYS A 135 -10.01 -7.37 11.32
N TYR A 136 -11.14 -7.48 12.00
CA TYR A 136 -11.27 -7.56 13.46
C TYR A 136 -10.38 -8.62 14.13
N ASN A 137 -10.00 -9.68 13.42
CA ASN A 137 -9.16 -10.76 13.96
C ASN A 137 -7.72 -10.31 14.29
N SER A 138 -7.21 -9.27 13.63
CA SER A 138 -5.90 -8.70 13.94
C SER A 138 -5.93 -7.82 15.20
N LEU A 139 -7.09 -7.27 15.55
CA LEU A 139 -7.27 -6.39 16.71
C LEU A 139 -7.59 -7.15 18.02
N SER A 140 -7.94 -8.43 17.96
CA SER A 140 -8.43 -9.20 19.12
C SER A 140 -7.35 -9.98 19.87
N GLN A 141 -6.11 -10.04 19.38
CA GLN A 141 -5.02 -10.75 20.08
C GLN A 141 -4.44 -9.99 21.28
N ASP A 142 -4.67 -8.70 21.41
CA ASP A 142 -4.09 -7.85 22.46
C ASP A 142 -4.97 -7.69 23.72
N ARG A 143 -5.99 -8.53 23.90
CA ARG A 143 -6.87 -8.51 25.10
C ARG A 143 -6.85 -9.81 25.88
N LYS A 144 -5.66 -10.37 26.15
CA LYS A 144 -5.54 -11.39 27.20
C LYS A 144 -4.40 -11.05 28.13
#